data_90c07ae2ac1cbff368750d283b0b14ed
#
_entry.id   90c07ae2ac1cbff368750d283b0b14ed
#
_cell.length_a   1.000
_cell.length_b   1.000
_cell.length_c   1.000
_cell.angle_alpha   90.00
_cell.angle_beta   90.00
_cell.angle_gamma   90.00
#
_symmetry.space_group_name_H-M   'P 1'
#
loop_
_entity.id
_entity.type
_entity.pdbx_description
1 polymer ?
#
loop_
_entity_poly.entity_id
_entity_poly.type
_entity_poly.pdbx_seq_one_letter_code
_entity_poly.pdbx_strand_id
1 'polypeptide(L)'
;AGLRERVKIAASGKIVSAYDIARICALGADWVNMARPFMFSIGCIQARDCASGHCPTGIATMDPARYRVIDIKDRASRVRNFQKNTRNALKELLEAAGLEHPDNLNRRHIVRRLPASQIKLADQIYPKVDNKALLDGLDVEDSRLNSYWSRMDKSSFQPIR
;
A
#
# COMPACT_ATOMS: atom_id res chain seq x y z
N ALA A 1 -19.54 -9.49 -1.42
CA ALA A 1 -20.72 -8.64 -1.11
C ALA A 1 -21.13 -7.71 -2.27
N GLY A 2 -20.46 -7.75 -3.43
CA GLY A 2 -20.81 -6.91 -4.58
C GLY A 2 -20.55 -5.41 -4.42
N LEU A 3 -19.71 -5.04 -3.47
CA LEU A 3 -19.47 -3.63 -3.13
C LEU A 3 -18.18 -3.05 -3.70
N ARG A 4 -17.31 -3.87 -4.32
CA ARG A 4 -15.99 -3.45 -4.77
C ARG A 4 -16.03 -2.23 -5.71
N GLU A 5 -17.00 -2.20 -6.62
CA GLU A 5 -17.18 -1.10 -7.57
C GLU A 5 -17.67 0.22 -6.91
N ARG A 6 -18.23 0.12 -5.72
CA ARG A 6 -18.82 1.24 -4.98
C ARG A 6 -17.85 1.86 -3.97
N VAL A 7 -16.73 1.22 -3.70
CA VAL A 7 -15.74 1.66 -2.72
C VAL A 7 -14.38 1.79 -3.37
N LYS A 8 -13.62 2.78 -2.91
CA LYS A 8 -12.22 2.94 -3.27
C LYS A 8 -11.34 2.56 -2.09
N ILE A 9 -10.27 1.82 -2.37
CA ILE A 9 -9.37 1.30 -1.35
C ILE A 9 -8.02 2.00 -1.46
N ALA A 10 -7.68 2.77 -0.42
CA ALA A 10 -6.34 3.29 -0.23
C ALA A 10 -5.51 2.31 0.61
N ALA A 11 -4.33 1.96 0.16
CA ALA A 11 -3.43 1.12 0.94
C ALA A 11 -2.23 1.92 1.46
N SER A 12 -1.77 1.57 2.64
CA SER A 12 -0.60 2.16 3.28
C SER A 12 0.20 1.10 4.02
N GLY A 13 1.42 1.44 4.41
CA GLY A 13 2.30 0.60 5.21
C GLY A 13 3.43 -0.04 4.41
N LYS A 14 4.65 0.36 4.76
CA LYS A 14 5.91 -0.16 4.17
C LYS A 14 5.99 -0.09 2.64
N ILE A 15 5.32 0.88 2.03
CA ILE A 15 5.39 1.15 0.60
C ILE A 15 6.54 2.13 0.40
N VAL A 16 7.63 1.69 -0.25
CA VAL A 16 8.87 2.45 -0.38
C VAL A 16 9.28 2.67 -1.84
N SER A 17 9.03 1.69 -2.70
CA SER A 17 9.46 1.68 -4.09
C SER A 17 8.28 1.65 -5.07
N ALA A 18 8.56 1.90 -6.34
CA ALA A 18 7.58 1.73 -7.42
C ALA A 18 7.07 0.28 -7.50
N TYR A 19 7.91 -0.70 -7.22
CA TYR A 19 7.50 -2.10 -7.16
C TYR A 19 6.47 -2.36 -6.04
N ASP A 20 6.65 -1.73 -4.87
CA ASP A 20 5.66 -1.85 -3.80
C ASP A 20 4.32 -1.25 -4.21
N ILE A 21 4.33 -0.13 -4.95
CA ILE A 21 3.12 0.47 -5.52
C ILE A 21 2.45 -0.53 -6.47
N ALA A 22 3.19 -1.03 -7.46
CA ALA A 22 2.67 -1.99 -8.43
C ALA A 22 2.10 -3.23 -7.75
N ARG A 23 2.82 -3.78 -6.76
CA ARG A 23 2.37 -4.95 -6.00
C ARG A 23 1.07 -4.70 -5.24
N ILE A 24 0.93 -3.56 -4.61
CA ILE A 24 -0.27 -3.23 -3.84
C ILE A 24 -1.47 -2.95 -4.74
N CYS A 25 -1.26 -2.25 -5.86
CA CYS A 25 -2.30 -2.06 -6.88
C CYS A 25 -2.72 -3.41 -7.47
N ALA A 26 -1.78 -4.29 -7.77
CA ALA A 26 -2.07 -5.64 -8.26
C ALA A 26 -2.89 -6.49 -7.26
N LEU A 27 -2.77 -6.23 -5.96
CA LEU A 27 -3.58 -6.86 -4.92
C LEU A 27 -4.99 -6.24 -4.79
N GLY A 28 -5.26 -5.14 -5.48
CA GLY A 28 -6.59 -4.54 -5.57
C GLY A 28 -6.76 -3.19 -4.88
N ALA A 29 -5.69 -2.49 -4.50
CA ALA A 29 -5.80 -1.10 -4.06
C ALA A 29 -5.98 -0.17 -5.26
N ASP A 30 -6.81 0.86 -5.12
CA ASP A 30 -7.01 1.89 -6.13
C ASP A 30 -5.90 2.95 -6.07
N TRP A 31 -5.33 3.21 -4.88
CA TRP A 31 -4.14 4.05 -4.69
C TRP A 31 -3.35 3.67 -3.44
N VAL A 32 -2.18 4.26 -3.30
CA VAL A 32 -1.29 3.99 -2.18
C VAL A 32 -0.84 5.28 -1.50
N ASN A 33 -0.64 5.21 -0.18
CA ASN A 33 -0.06 6.28 0.61
C ASN A 33 1.37 5.91 1.03
N MET A 34 2.32 6.77 0.66
CA MET A 34 3.74 6.60 0.96
C MET A 34 4.17 7.69 1.94
N ALA A 35 4.35 7.36 3.21
CA ALA A 35 4.79 8.32 4.22
C ALA A 35 6.31 8.32 4.40
N ARG A 36 6.87 7.19 4.80
CA ARG A 36 8.29 7.08 5.20
C ARG A 36 9.27 7.43 4.08
N PRO A 37 9.10 7.03 2.83
CA PRO A 37 10.02 7.42 1.76
C PRO A 37 10.03 8.91 1.50
N PHE A 38 8.86 9.57 1.59
CA PHE A 38 8.80 11.03 1.50
C PHE A 38 9.47 11.71 2.70
N MET A 39 9.36 11.14 3.91
CA MET A 39 10.13 11.62 5.06
C MET A 39 11.63 11.52 4.82
N PHE A 40 12.12 10.43 4.21
CA PHE A 40 13.53 10.31 3.84
C PHE A 40 13.95 11.33 2.80
N SER A 41 13.11 11.62 1.81
CA SER A 41 13.42 12.61 0.78
C SER A 41 13.61 14.02 1.35
N ILE A 42 12.95 14.36 2.46
CA ILE A 42 13.15 15.61 3.18
C ILE A 42 14.26 15.55 4.24
N GLY A 43 14.98 14.42 4.34
CA GLY A 43 16.15 14.29 5.19
C GLY A 43 15.92 13.61 6.53
N CYS A 44 14.85 12.83 6.70
CA CYS A 44 14.67 11.99 7.89
C CYS A 44 15.76 10.91 7.96
N ILE A 45 16.42 10.80 9.09
CA ILE A 45 17.47 9.80 9.36
C ILE A 45 16.98 8.62 10.20
N GLN A 46 15.69 8.49 10.40
CA GLN A 46 15.10 7.42 11.22
C GLN A 46 15.54 7.40 12.70
N ALA A 47 15.83 8.55 13.29
CA ALA A 47 16.19 8.64 14.71
C ALA A 47 15.09 8.13 15.66
N ARG A 48 13.84 8.03 15.20
CA ARG A 48 12.66 7.57 15.96
C ARG A 48 12.25 8.45 17.15
N ASP A 49 12.76 9.67 17.19
CA ASP A 49 12.49 10.67 18.22
C ASP A 49 11.34 11.62 17.86
N CYS A 50 10.46 11.20 16.94
CA CYS A 50 9.37 12.04 16.45
C CYS A 50 8.36 12.40 17.56
N ALA A 51 8.07 11.45 18.44
CA ALA A 51 7.07 11.65 19.50
C ALA A 51 7.58 12.54 20.65
N SER A 52 8.90 12.58 20.89
CA SER A 52 9.51 13.39 21.93
C SER A 52 9.67 14.87 21.55
N GLY A 53 9.53 15.19 20.25
CA GLY A 53 9.84 16.53 19.72
C GLY A 53 11.33 16.84 19.57
N HIS A 54 12.21 15.88 19.85
CA HIS A 54 13.67 16.07 19.78
C HIS A 54 14.29 15.60 18.45
N CYS A 55 13.51 15.64 17.37
CA CYS A 55 13.99 15.24 16.05
C CYS A 55 15.30 15.96 15.68
N PRO A 56 16.42 15.21 15.48
CA PRO A 56 17.74 15.83 15.25
C PRO A 56 17.84 16.55 13.91
N THR A 57 16.98 16.20 12.94
CA THR A 57 16.96 16.80 11.60
C THR A 57 15.96 17.94 11.45
N GLY A 58 15.24 18.29 12.52
CA GLY A 58 14.28 19.39 12.52
C GLY A 58 12.93 19.09 11.85
N ILE A 59 12.73 17.89 11.28
CA ILE A 59 11.54 17.58 10.47
C ILE A 59 10.29 17.37 11.34
N ALA A 60 10.44 16.75 12.50
CA ALA A 60 9.35 16.42 13.41
C ALA A 60 9.60 17.03 14.80
N THR A 61 9.64 18.34 14.87
CA THR A 61 9.85 19.09 16.10
C THR A 61 9.20 20.47 16.01
N MET A 62 8.83 21.02 17.16
CA MET A 62 8.41 22.41 17.32
C MET A 62 9.54 23.33 17.82
N ASP A 63 10.72 22.79 18.07
CA ASP A 63 11.89 23.56 18.50
C ASP A 63 12.43 24.44 17.36
N PRO A 64 12.38 25.80 17.49
CA PRO A 64 12.87 26.70 16.46
C PRO A 64 14.36 26.54 16.16
N ALA A 65 15.18 26.16 17.14
CA ALA A 65 16.61 25.94 16.93
C ALA A 65 16.88 24.77 15.99
N ARG A 66 15.93 23.84 15.88
CA ARG A 66 16.04 22.65 15.04
C ARG A 66 15.35 22.82 13.68
N TYR A 67 14.12 23.32 13.63
CA TYR A 67 13.41 23.39 12.34
C TYR A 67 13.87 24.55 11.44
N ARG A 68 14.42 25.64 12.00
CA ARG A 68 14.93 26.79 11.22
C ARG A 68 16.11 26.48 10.30
N VAL A 69 16.82 25.39 10.56
CA VAL A 69 17.96 24.97 9.72
C VAL A 69 17.51 24.21 8.46
N ILE A 70 16.21 23.96 8.31
CA ILE A 70 15.68 23.28 7.14
C ILE A 70 15.63 24.27 5.96
N ASP A 71 16.42 24.01 4.92
CA ASP A 71 16.29 24.70 3.65
C ASP A 71 15.06 24.16 2.90
N ILE A 72 14.00 24.96 2.87
CA ILE A 72 12.73 24.59 2.26
C ILE A 72 12.88 24.35 0.73
N LYS A 73 13.69 25.17 0.05
CA LYS A 73 13.86 25.06 -1.42
C LYS A 73 14.58 23.75 -1.77
N ASP A 74 15.65 23.42 -1.04
CA ASP A 74 16.35 22.15 -1.22
C ASP A 74 15.41 20.96 -0.94
N ARG A 75 14.69 20.99 0.18
CA ARG A 75 13.78 19.89 0.55
C ARG A 75 12.63 19.72 -0.45
N ALA A 76 12.03 20.80 -0.92
CA ALA A 76 11.01 20.76 -1.97
C ALA A 76 11.54 20.16 -3.28
N SER A 77 12.77 20.53 -3.67
CA SER A 77 13.43 19.95 -4.85
C SER A 77 13.65 18.44 -4.71
N ARG A 78 14.10 17.98 -3.53
CA ARG A 78 14.30 16.54 -3.24
C ARG A 78 12.98 15.77 -3.33
N VAL A 79 11.91 16.28 -2.71
CA VAL A 79 10.57 15.65 -2.78
C VAL A 79 10.09 15.55 -4.22
N ARG A 80 10.21 16.63 -5.00
CA ARG A 80 9.83 16.63 -6.42
C ARG A 80 10.61 15.58 -7.21
N ASN A 81 11.91 15.52 -7.01
CA ASN A 81 12.78 14.55 -7.71
C ASN A 81 12.44 13.12 -7.30
N PHE A 82 12.24 12.87 -6.01
CA PHE A 82 11.83 11.55 -5.51
C PHE A 82 10.50 11.12 -6.14
N GLN A 83 9.48 11.99 -6.12
CA GLN A 83 8.19 11.68 -6.73
C GLN A 83 8.30 11.42 -8.24
N LYS A 84 9.03 12.28 -8.97
CA LYS A 84 9.24 12.11 -10.42
C LYS A 84 9.90 10.76 -10.73
N ASN A 85 10.97 10.43 -10.01
CA ASN A 85 11.70 9.18 -10.21
C ASN A 85 10.85 7.96 -9.85
N THR A 86 10.07 8.02 -8.76
CA THR A 86 9.15 6.95 -8.38
C THR A 86 8.08 6.72 -9.44
N ARG A 87 7.51 7.81 -10.01
CA ARG A 87 6.55 7.69 -11.10
C ARG A 87 7.15 7.12 -12.38
N ASN A 88 8.36 7.56 -12.75
CA ASN A 88 9.06 7.03 -13.91
C ASN A 88 9.35 5.53 -13.74
N ALA A 89 9.85 5.12 -12.58
CA ALA A 89 10.09 3.71 -12.28
C ALA A 89 8.80 2.86 -12.30
N LEU A 90 7.66 3.43 -11.83
CA LEU A 90 6.37 2.74 -11.96
C LEU A 90 5.95 2.60 -13.42
N LYS A 91 6.13 3.66 -14.22
CA LYS A 91 5.85 3.62 -15.66
C LYS A 91 6.66 2.55 -16.35
N GLU A 92 7.97 2.48 -16.11
CA GLU A 92 8.86 1.44 -16.66
C GLU A 92 8.41 0.02 -16.29
N LEU A 93 7.95 -0.19 -15.04
CA LEU A 93 7.40 -1.48 -14.61
C LEU A 93 6.11 -1.85 -15.36
N LEU A 94 5.23 -0.87 -15.60
CA LEU A 94 4.00 -1.08 -16.37
C LEU A 94 4.31 -1.40 -17.83
N GLU A 95 5.21 -0.64 -18.45
CA GLU A 95 5.66 -0.87 -19.83
C GLU A 95 6.29 -2.25 -20.01
N ALA A 96 7.13 -2.66 -19.05
CA ALA A 96 7.72 -4.01 -19.05
C ALA A 96 6.68 -5.14 -18.90
N ALA A 97 5.55 -4.84 -18.25
CA ALA A 97 4.42 -5.77 -18.14
C ALA A 97 3.42 -5.66 -19.31
N GLY A 98 3.65 -4.78 -20.28
CA GLY A 98 2.73 -4.53 -21.39
C GLY A 98 1.44 -3.81 -20.98
N LEU A 99 1.50 -2.99 -19.90
CA LEU A 99 0.34 -2.32 -19.34
C LEU A 99 0.46 -0.80 -19.51
N GLU A 100 -0.67 -0.15 -19.77
CA GLU A 100 -0.74 1.31 -19.94
C GLU A 100 -1.07 2.05 -18.64
N HIS A 101 -1.79 1.40 -17.71
CA HIS A 101 -2.26 2.03 -16.48
C HIS A 101 -2.14 1.10 -15.26
N PRO A 102 -1.89 1.63 -14.05
CA PRO A 102 -1.84 0.81 -12.83
C PRO A 102 -3.12 0.04 -12.54
N ASP A 103 -4.28 0.51 -12.98
CA ASP A 103 -5.56 -0.18 -12.81
C ASP A 103 -5.65 -1.51 -13.59
N ASN A 104 -4.79 -1.69 -14.59
CA ASN A 104 -4.68 -2.93 -15.34
C ASN A 104 -3.85 -4.01 -14.60
N LEU A 105 -3.16 -3.62 -13.54
CA LEU A 105 -2.42 -4.56 -12.71
C LEU A 105 -3.36 -5.54 -12.00
N ASN A 106 -2.97 -6.79 -12.01
CA ASN A 106 -3.67 -7.84 -11.28
C ASN A 106 -2.66 -8.82 -10.66
N ARG A 107 -3.14 -9.74 -9.85
CA ARG A 107 -2.29 -10.67 -9.09
C ARG A 107 -1.41 -11.57 -9.95
N ARG A 108 -1.74 -11.79 -11.23
CA ARG A 108 -0.92 -12.60 -12.15
C ARG A 108 0.33 -11.88 -12.62
N HIS A 109 0.41 -10.55 -12.53
CA HIS A 109 1.62 -9.80 -12.84
C HIS A 109 2.67 -9.83 -11.72
N ILE A 110 2.33 -10.36 -10.56
CA ILE A 110 3.22 -10.39 -9.40
C ILE A 110 3.65 -11.82 -9.12
N VAL A 111 4.95 -12.02 -9.17
CA VAL A 111 5.60 -13.28 -8.82
C VAL A 111 6.22 -13.15 -7.43
N ARG A 112 6.04 -14.15 -6.59
CA ARG A 112 6.64 -14.20 -5.27
C ARG A 112 7.49 -15.45 -5.10
N ARG A 113 8.73 -15.26 -4.66
CA ARG A 113 9.56 -16.34 -4.20
C ARG A 113 9.18 -16.70 -2.77
N LEU A 114 8.89 -17.96 -2.55
CA LEU A 114 8.60 -18.55 -1.25
C LEU A 114 9.83 -19.35 -0.75
N PRO A 115 9.89 -19.73 0.54
CA PRO A 115 10.92 -20.65 1.03
C PRO A 115 10.97 -21.95 0.22
N ALA A 116 12.10 -22.66 0.27
CA ALA A 116 12.31 -23.93 -0.44
C ALA A 116 12.23 -23.85 -1.97
N SER A 117 12.77 -22.75 -2.56
CA SER A 117 12.91 -22.58 -4.01
C SER A 117 11.59 -22.53 -4.81
N GLN A 118 10.47 -22.36 -4.13
CA GLN A 118 9.19 -22.26 -4.82
C GLN A 118 8.95 -20.83 -5.32
N ILE A 119 8.43 -20.74 -6.55
CA ILE A 119 7.97 -19.48 -7.14
C ILE A 119 6.47 -19.63 -7.41
N LYS A 120 5.67 -18.69 -6.92
CA LYS A 120 4.23 -18.65 -7.15
C LYS A 120 3.77 -17.29 -7.61
N LEU A 121 2.76 -17.26 -8.46
CA LEU A 121 2.02 -16.04 -8.77
C LEU A 121 1.19 -15.61 -7.55
N ALA A 122 0.95 -14.31 -7.43
CA ALA A 122 0.20 -13.81 -6.28
C ALA A 122 -1.28 -14.28 -6.28
N ASP A 123 -1.87 -14.62 -7.41
CA ASP A 123 -3.21 -15.21 -7.49
C ASP A 123 -3.27 -16.64 -6.91
N GLN A 124 -2.15 -17.37 -6.94
CA GLN A 124 -2.03 -18.68 -6.31
C GLN A 124 -1.81 -18.62 -4.79
N ILE A 125 -1.35 -17.46 -4.29
CA ILE A 125 -1.09 -17.23 -2.85
C ILE A 125 -2.30 -16.56 -2.18
N TYR A 126 -2.96 -15.68 -2.91
CA TYR A 126 -4.11 -14.90 -2.45
C TYR A 126 -5.31 -15.23 -3.36
N PRO A 127 -6.09 -16.24 -3.03
CA PRO A 127 -7.22 -16.68 -3.86
C PRO A 127 -8.21 -15.53 -4.08
N LYS A 128 -8.83 -15.54 -5.24
CA LYS A 128 -9.86 -14.58 -5.60
C LYS A 128 -11.17 -14.99 -4.96
N VAL A 129 -11.85 -14.05 -4.35
CA VAL A 129 -13.26 -14.21 -3.98
C VAL A 129 -14.09 -13.58 -5.09
N ASP A 130 -14.96 -14.35 -5.70
CA ASP A 130 -15.82 -13.85 -6.77
C ASP A 130 -16.80 -12.79 -6.25
N ASN A 131 -17.17 -11.89 -7.15
CA ASN A 131 -18.11 -10.83 -6.80
C ASN A 131 -19.43 -11.45 -6.36
N LYS A 132 -19.96 -11.01 -5.22
CA LYS A 132 -21.18 -11.51 -4.57
C LYS A 132 -21.13 -12.93 -4.00
N ALA A 133 -20.04 -13.69 -4.13
CA ALA A 133 -19.96 -15.08 -3.65
C ALA A 133 -20.55 -15.29 -2.25
N LEU A 134 -20.20 -14.40 -1.31
CA LEU A 134 -20.72 -14.48 0.06
C LEU A 134 -22.24 -14.20 0.15
N LEU A 135 -22.78 -13.35 -0.71
CA LEU A 135 -24.23 -13.07 -0.76
C LEU A 135 -25.00 -14.25 -1.37
N ASP A 136 -24.39 -14.90 -2.35
CA ASP A 136 -24.98 -16.04 -3.04
C ASP A 136 -24.83 -17.35 -2.25
N GLY A 137 -24.27 -17.27 -1.04
CA GLY A 137 -24.05 -18.42 -0.16
C GLY A 137 -22.98 -19.39 -0.65
N LEU A 138 -22.11 -18.97 -1.58
CA LEU A 138 -21.03 -19.78 -2.06
C LEU A 138 -19.92 -19.86 -1.00
N ASP A 139 -19.42 -21.07 -0.78
CA ASP A 139 -18.28 -21.29 0.07
C ASP A 139 -17.01 -20.74 -0.61
N VAL A 140 -16.27 -19.91 0.10
CA VAL A 140 -15.02 -19.36 -0.40
C VAL A 140 -13.84 -20.10 0.20
N GLU A 141 -12.74 -20.22 -0.55
CA GLU A 141 -11.54 -20.94 -0.07
C GLU A 141 -10.96 -20.38 1.22
N ASP A 142 -11.19 -19.08 1.51
CA ASP A 142 -10.74 -18.47 2.77
C ASP A 142 -11.77 -18.74 3.88
N SER A 143 -11.49 -19.74 4.69
CA SER A 143 -12.32 -20.12 5.84
C SER A 143 -12.57 -18.98 6.84
N ARG A 144 -11.66 -18.00 6.92
CA ARG A 144 -11.84 -16.81 7.79
C ARG A 144 -12.96 -15.92 7.27
N LEU A 145 -13.06 -15.73 5.96
CA LEU A 145 -14.15 -14.96 5.36
C LEU A 145 -15.50 -15.62 5.62
N ASN A 146 -15.60 -16.92 5.46
CA ASN A 146 -16.81 -17.67 5.77
C ASN A 146 -17.20 -17.54 7.25
N SER A 147 -16.23 -17.72 8.15
CA SER A 147 -16.44 -17.56 9.60
C SER A 147 -16.88 -16.16 9.99
N TYR A 148 -16.28 -15.11 9.43
CA TYR A 148 -16.72 -13.75 9.71
C TYR A 148 -18.08 -13.44 9.11
N TRP A 149 -18.34 -13.89 7.89
CA TRP A 149 -19.60 -13.65 7.21
C TRP A 149 -20.79 -14.30 7.91
N SER A 150 -20.65 -15.55 8.37
CA SER A 150 -21.70 -16.26 9.11
C SER A 150 -22.05 -15.63 10.45
N ARG A 151 -21.13 -14.86 11.04
CA ARG A 151 -21.30 -14.17 12.33
C ARG A 151 -21.66 -12.69 12.19
N MET A 152 -21.84 -12.20 10.98
CA MET A 152 -22.14 -10.81 10.73
C MET A 152 -23.61 -10.51 11.01
N ASP A 153 -23.86 -9.46 11.79
CA ASP A 153 -25.17 -8.87 11.96
C ASP A 153 -25.23 -7.52 11.20
N LYS A 154 -26.18 -7.39 10.27
CA LYS A 154 -26.34 -6.17 9.47
C LYS A 154 -26.82 -4.96 10.29
N SER A 155 -27.36 -5.18 11.46
CA SER A 155 -27.92 -4.16 12.35
C SER A 155 -27.00 -3.80 13.52
N SER A 156 -25.88 -4.53 13.69
CA SER A 156 -24.98 -4.37 14.83
C SER A 156 -23.52 -4.60 14.44
N PHE A 157 -22.61 -3.86 15.07
CA PHE A 157 -21.17 -4.16 15.00
C PHE A 157 -20.73 -5.31 15.92
N GLN A 158 -21.65 -5.80 16.77
CA GLN A 158 -21.38 -6.98 17.59
C GLN A 158 -21.59 -8.25 16.76
N PRO A 159 -20.64 -9.19 16.76
CA PRO A 159 -20.82 -10.45 16.06
C PRO A 159 -21.91 -11.29 16.73
N ILE A 160 -22.66 -12.02 15.92
CA ILE A 160 -23.60 -13.03 16.43
C ILE A 160 -22.74 -14.11 17.16
N ARG A 161 -23.12 -14.44 18.37
CA ARG A 161 -22.43 -15.43 19.21
C ARG A 161 -22.71 -16.86 18.77
#